data_395d63ba775556e64d3df694f7076bd4
#
_entry.id   395d63ba775556e64d3df694f7076bd4
#
_cell.length_a   1.000
_cell.length_b   1.000
_cell.length_c   1.000
_cell.angle_alpha   90.00
_cell.angle_beta   90.00
_cell.angle_gamma   90.00
#
_symmetry.space_group_name_H-M   'P 1'
#
loop_
_entity.id
_entity.type
_entity.pdbx_description
1 polymer ?
#
loop_
_entity_poly.entity_id
_entity_poly.type
_entity_poly.pdbx_seq_one_letter_code
_entity_poly.pdbx_strand_id
1 'polypeptide(L)'
;MENVSVDSIFFYLQQIDKPENLSSKEQGDYYFLSYKATLWKTGKPVESLLQTAIHRYMQNGQLSQCLQARIAQSASYLYSNQPDSTLLISDNLLRQQLLNDTLRTQLYGLKRVVYSRNQNYGQALNMADSSRWLTRKNKDTLAYFSASRLYLNLLKKVQGYDRYTQESLQLMGEFADSPNYQYLNYHVLENLLTTSLEAKDFQTSLLYLRQLSAQRHSRHVIPHYFLLRGKSYEALNQTDSAKYYYQQAATSSS
;
A
#
# COMPACT_ATOMS: atom_id res chain seq x y z
N MET A 1 5.42 -19.44 2.18
CA MET A 1 4.77 -19.71 0.89
C MET A 1 5.82 -19.49 -0.17
N GLU A 2 6.21 -20.56 -0.88
CA GLU A 2 7.13 -20.45 -2.02
C GLU A 2 6.54 -19.46 -3.03
N ASN A 3 7.38 -18.59 -3.56
CA ASN A 3 7.04 -17.68 -4.64
C ASN A 3 6.77 -18.50 -5.91
N VAL A 4 5.55 -19.01 -6.06
CA VAL A 4 5.13 -19.65 -7.30
C VAL A 4 5.10 -18.55 -8.36
N SER A 5 5.93 -18.67 -9.39
CA SER A 5 5.97 -17.67 -10.46
C SER A 5 4.65 -17.67 -11.25
N VAL A 6 4.28 -16.52 -11.79
CA VAL A 6 3.07 -16.39 -12.65
C VAL A 6 3.14 -17.37 -13.83
N ASP A 7 4.32 -17.58 -14.40
CA ASP A 7 4.55 -18.50 -15.51
C ASP A 7 4.31 -19.96 -15.10
N SER A 8 4.68 -20.34 -13.86
CA SER A 8 4.38 -21.67 -13.34
C SER A 8 2.87 -21.90 -13.20
N ILE A 9 2.11 -20.91 -12.74
CA ILE A 9 0.65 -21.01 -12.64
C ILE A 9 0.04 -21.21 -14.03
N PHE A 10 0.47 -20.42 -15.02
CA PHE A 10 0.02 -20.58 -16.41
C PHE A 10 0.34 -21.96 -16.96
N PHE A 11 1.58 -22.44 -16.75
CA PHE A 11 2.00 -23.76 -17.20
C PHE A 11 1.09 -24.86 -16.66
N TYR A 12 0.79 -24.86 -15.36
CA TYR A 12 -0.10 -25.87 -14.78
C TYR A 12 -1.55 -25.74 -15.25
N LEU A 13 -2.07 -24.51 -15.39
CA LEU A 13 -3.43 -24.30 -15.90
C LEU A 13 -3.61 -24.79 -17.34
N GLN A 14 -2.58 -24.65 -18.20
CA GLN A 14 -2.60 -25.13 -19.59
C GLN A 14 -2.57 -26.64 -19.72
N GLN A 15 -2.14 -27.38 -18.69
CA GLN A 15 -2.19 -28.86 -18.68
C GLN A 15 -3.61 -29.41 -18.45
N ILE A 16 -4.55 -28.56 -18.10
CA ILE A 16 -5.94 -28.94 -17.87
C ILE A 16 -6.73 -28.75 -19.18
N ASP A 17 -6.73 -29.79 -20.02
CA ASP A 17 -7.38 -29.73 -21.34
C ASP A 17 -8.90 -29.52 -21.26
N LYS A 18 -9.54 -30.07 -20.24
CA LYS A 18 -11.00 -30.06 -20.06
C LYS A 18 -11.39 -29.65 -18.64
N PRO A 19 -11.45 -28.35 -18.35
CA PRO A 19 -11.85 -27.86 -17.02
C PRO A 19 -13.23 -28.35 -16.56
N GLU A 20 -14.11 -28.67 -17.49
CA GLU A 20 -15.43 -29.24 -17.23
C GLU A 20 -15.41 -30.63 -16.58
N ASN A 21 -14.30 -31.35 -16.71
CA ASN A 21 -14.12 -32.69 -16.10
C ASN A 21 -13.66 -32.58 -14.63
N LEU A 22 -13.24 -31.42 -14.18
CA LEU A 22 -12.92 -31.16 -12.79
C LEU A 22 -14.18 -31.25 -11.93
N SER A 23 -14.01 -31.60 -10.66
CA SER A 23 -15.11 -31.44 -9.70
C SER A 23 -15.57 -29.97 -9.65
N SER A 24 -16.82 -29.73 -9.30
CA SER A 24 -17.35 -28.36 -9.23
C SER A 24 -16.53 -27.44 -8.32
N LYS A 25 -15.90 -27.98 -7.27
CA LYS A 25 -15.00 -27.25 -6.39
C LYS A 25 -13.72 -26.82 -7.13
N GLU A 26 -13.07 -27.77 -7.80
CA GLU A 26 -11.86 -27.54 -8.56
C GLU A 26 -12.09 -26.59 -9.75
N GLN A 27 -13.28 -26.65 -10.35
CA GLN A 27 -13.66 -25.69 -11.39
C GLN A 27 -13.66 -24.25 -10.87
N GLY A 28 -14.19 -23.99 -9.68
CA GLY A 28 -14.15 -22.66 -9.05
C GLY A 28 -12.69 -22.18 -8.89
N ASP A 29 -11.83 -23.04 -8.35
CA ASP A 29 -10.41 -22.73 -8.16
C ASP A 29 -9.69 -22.51 -9.50
N TYR A 30 -9.95 -23.35 -10.51
CA TYR A 30 -9.40 -23.21 -11.86
C TYR A 30 -9.73 -21.84 -12.48
N TYR A 31 -11.00 -21.46 -12.51
CA TYR A 31 -11.41 -20.19 -13.10
C TYR A 31 -10.87 -18.99 -12.33
N PHE A 32 -10.81 -19.07 -10.99
CA PHE A 32 -10.26 -17.99 -10.17
C PHE A 32 -8.74 -17.83 -10.35
N LEU A 33 -7.99 -18.93 -10.42
CA LEU A 33 -6.56 -18.91 -10.72
C LEU A 33 -6.28 -18.42 -12.13
N SER A 34 -7.09 -18.85 -13.11
CA SER A 34 -7.00 -18.38 -14.51
C SER A 34 -7.24 -16.86 -14.59
N TYR A 35 -8.22 -16.34 -13.86
CA TYR A 35 -8.44 -14.91 -13.75
C TYR A 35 -7.20 -14.18 -13.19
N LYS A 36 -6.66 -14.65 -12.06
CA LYS A 36 -5.49 -14.03 -11.43
C LYS A 36 -4.27 -14.07 -12.35
N ALA A 37 -4.00 -15.22 -12.95
CA ALA A 37 -2.87 -15.39 -13.85
C ALA A 37 -2.99 -14.46 -15.08
N THR A 38 -4.19 -14.37 -15.68
CA THR A 38 -4.43 -13.48 -16.82
C THR A 38 -4.27 -12.01 -16.44
N LEU A 39 -4.80 -11.60 -15.29
CA LEU A 39 -4.65 -10.24 -14.77
C LEU A 39 -3.16 -9.89 -14.57
N TRP A 40 -2.37 -10.78 -13.97
CA TRP A 40 -0.94 -10.56 -13.74
C TRP A 40 -0.15 -10.46 -15.06
N LYS A 41 -0.48 -11.30 -16.04
CA LYS A 41 0.23 -11.32 -17.33
C LYS A 41 -0.14 -10.14 -18.22
N THR A 42 -1.40 -9.76 -18.26
CA THR A 42 -1.92 -8.79 -19.24
C THR A 42 -2.21 -7.41 -18.63
N GLY A 43 -2.28 -7.31 -17.31
CA GLY A 43 -2.75 -6.13 -16.59
C GLY A 43 -4.27 -5.86 -16.78
N LYS A 44 -4.99 -6.75 -17.50
CA LYS A 44 -6.41 -6.57 -17.81
C LYS A 44 -7.26 -7.64 -17.13
N PRO A 45 -8.32 -7.25 -16.41
CA PRO A 45 -9.25 -8.18 -15.81
C PRO A 45 -10.10 -8.88 -16.89
N VAL A 46 -10.31 -10.20 -16.75
CA VAL A 46 -11.23 -10.98 -17.59
C VAL A 46 -12.43 -11.35 -16.73
N GLU A 47 -13.49 -10.56 -16.84
CA GLU A 47 -14.65 -10.65 -15.95
C GLU A 47 -15.39 -11.99 -16.08
N SER A 48 -15.46 -12.59 -17.27
CA SER A 48 -16.12 -13.87 -17.49
C SER A 48 -15.52 -15.01 -16.66
N LEU A 49 -14.19 -15.07 -16.53
CA LEU A 49 -13.50 -16.06 -15.69
C LEU A 49 -13.91 -15.88 -14.21
N LEU A 50 -13.99 -14.65 -13.77
CA LEU A 50 -14.30 -14.31 -12.39
C LEU A 50 -15.78 -14.60 -12.05
N GLN A 51 -16.70 -14.29 -12.96
CA GLN A 51 -18.12 -14.61 -12.82
C GLN A 51 -18.35 -16.12 -12.77
N THR A 52 -17.65 -16.87 -13.62
CA THR A 52 -17.73 -18.34 -13.60
C THR A 52 -17.21 -18.89 -12.25
N ALA A 53 -16.08 -18.38 -11.76
CA ALA A 53 -15.55 -18.78 -10.46
C ALA A 53 -16.56 -18.52 -9.32
N ILE A 54 -17.10 -17.31 -9.26
CA ILE A 54 -18.12 -16.92 -8.25
C ILE A 54 -19.33 -17.87 -8.30
N HIS A 55 -19.83 -18.14 -9.50
CA HIS A 55 -20.99 -19.02 -9.69
C HIS A 55 -20.69 -20.43 -9.18
N ARG A 56 -19.52 -21.01 -9.52
CA ARG A 56 -19.12 -22.35 -9.07
C ARG A 56 -18.96 -22.40 -7.54
N TYR A 57 -18.30 -21.40 -6.93
CA TYR A 57 -18.17 -21.33 -5.48
C TYR A 57 -19.51 -21.22 -4.76
N MET A 58 -20.47 -20.45 -5.32
CA MET A 58 -21.81 -20.36 -4.76
C MET A 58 -22.55 -21.68 -4.82
N GLN A 59 -22.52 -22.38 -5.96
CA GLN A 59 -23.17 -23.67 -6.13
C GLN A 59 -22.66 -24.74 -5.16
N ASN A 60 -21.40 -24.64 -4.76
CA ASN A 60 -20.74 -25.61 -3.87
C ASN A 60 -20.69 -25.20 -2.40
N GLY A 61 -21.32 -24.10 -2.04
CA GLY A 61 -21.30 -23.59 -0.65
C GLY A 61 -19.93 -23.11 -0.18
N GLN A 62 -18.99 -22.84 -1.09
CA GLN A 62 -17.63 -22.39 -0.78
C GLN A 62 -17.62 -20.87 -0.48
N LEU A 63 -18.25 -20.47 0.62
CA LEU A 63 -18.50 -19.07 0.95
C LEU A 63 -17.22 -18.24 1.07
N SER A 64 -16.16 -18.77 1.66
CA SER A 64 -14.90 -18.05 1.83
C SER A 64 -14.25 -17.72 0.48
N GLN A 65 -14.18 -18.70 -0.43
CA GLN A 65 -13.64 -18.51 -1.78
C GLN A 65 -14.52 -17.59 -2.62
N CYS A 66 -15.85 -17.72 -2.48
CA CYS A 66 -16.81 -16.82 -3.11
C CYS A 66 -16.57 -15.36 -2.67
N LEU A 67 -16.38 -15.10 -1.38
CA LEU A 67 -16.08 -13.77 -0.87
C LEU A 67 -14.77 -13.21 -1.44
N GLN A 68 -13.71 -14.02 -1.51
CA GLN A 68 -12.45 -13.61 -2.13
C GLN A 68 -12.62 -13.27 -3.62
N ALA A 69 -13.37 -14.08 -4.37
CA ALA A 69 -13.65 -13.83 -5.78
C ALA A 69 -14.50 -12.56 -5.97
N ARG A 70 -15.46 -12.29 -5.11
CA ARG A 70 -16.25 -11.05 -5.15
C ARG A 70 -15.44 -9.80 -4.77
N ILE A 71 -14.46 -9.91 -3.88
CA ILE A 71 -13.51 -8.83 -3.61
C ILE A 71 -12.65 -8.58 -4.85
N ALA A 72 -12.17 -9.64 -5.52
CA ALA A 72 -11.44 -9.51 -6.78
C ALA A 72 -12.32 -8.89 -7.88
N GLN A 73 -13.62 -9.16 -7.89
CA GLN A 73 -14.60 -8.50 -8.79
C GLN A 73 -14.69 -7.00 -8.51
N SER A 74 -14.78 -6.61 -7.24
CA SER A 74 -14.75 -5.20 -6.86
C SER A 74 -13.48 -4.50 -7.31
N ALA A 75 -12.32 -5.18 -7.18
CA ALA A 75 -11.03 -4.69 -7.69
C ALA A 75 -11.01 -4.60 -9.23
N SER A 76 -11.61 -5.57 -9.93
CA SER A 76 -11.75 -5.57 -11.40
C SER A 76 -12.47 -4.32 -11.90
N TYR A 77 -13.56 -3.93 -11.25
CA TYR A 77 -14.28 -2.70 -11.59
C TYR A 77 -13.45 -1.44 -11.34
N LEU A 78 -12.60 -1.43 -10.32
CA LEU A 78 -11.67 -0.33 -10.09
C LEU A 78 -10.63 -0.21 -11.22
N TYR A 79 -10.11 -1.33 -11.73
CA TYR A 79 -9.20 -1.33 -12.89
C TYR A 79 -9.91 -0.92 -14.18
N SER A 80 -11.18 -1.26 -14.35
CA SER A 80 -12.00 -0.89 -15.50
C SER A 80 -12.61 0.51 -15.41
N ASN A 81 -12.15 1.32 -14.43
CA ASN A 81 -12.62 2.68 -14.17
C ASN A 81 -14.14 2.78 -13.92
N GLN A 82 -14.68 1.83 -13.16
CA GLN A 82 -16.08 1.78 -12.72
C GLN A 82 -16.16 1.95 -11.19
N PRO A 83 -15.96 3.16 -10.66
CA PRO A 83 -15.87 3.40 -9.22
C PRO A 83 -17.17 3.09 -8.47
N ASP A 84 -18.32 3.38 -9.07
CA ASP A 84 -19.61 3.14 -8.42
C ASP A 84 -19.88 1.65 -8.22
N SER A 85 -19.55 0.81 -9.21
CA SER A 85 -19.65 -0.64 -9.10
C SER A 85 -18.69 -1.18 -8.01
N THR A 86 -17.48 -0.62 -7.92
CA THR A 86 -16.53 -0.95 -6.85
C THR A 86 -17.11 -0.63 -5.47
N LEU A 87 -17.68 0.56 -5.28
CA LEU A 87 -18.29 0.96 -4.01
C LEU A 87 -19.50 0.08 -3.67
N LEU A 88 -20.40 -0.14 -4.62
CA LEU A 88 -21.61 -0.93 -4.43
C LEU A 88 -21.29 -2.36 -3.96
N ILE A 89 -20.36 -3.04 -4.64
CA ILE A 89 -19.95 -4.40 -4.25
C ILE A 89 -19.24 -4.40 -2.89
N SER A 90 -18.34 -3.44 -2.67
CA SER A 90 -17.62 -3.34 -1.40
C SER A 90 -18.56 -3.11 -0.23
N ASP A 91 -19.56 -2.24 -0.37
CA ASP A 91 -20.56 -1.96 0.66
C ASP A 91 -21.45 -3.17 0.95
N ASN A 92 -21.89 -3.86 -0.08
CA ASN A 92 -22.68 -5.08 0.07
C ASN A 92 -21.90 -6.19 0.78
N LEU A 93 -20.60 -6.33 0.47
CA LEU A 93 -19.75 -7.30 1.14
C LEU A 93 -19.48 -6.91 2.60
N LEU A 94 -19.18 -5.64 2.89
CA LEU A 94 -18.90 -5.17 4.25
C LEU A 94 -20.06 -5.39 5.24
N ARG A 95 -21.31 -5.50 4.75
CA ARG A 95 -22.48 -5.84 5.56
C ARG A 95 -22.55 -7.31 5.95
N GLN A 96 -21.78 -8.19 5.31
CA GLN A 96 -21.83 -9.63 5.60
C GLN A 96 -21.08 -9.98 6.87
N GLN A 97 -21.68 -10.79 7.73
CA GLN A 97 -21.08 -11.21 9.00
C GLN A 97 -19.86 -12.15 8.84
N LEU A 98 -19.79 -12.85 7.73
CA LEU A 98 -18.74 -13.86 7.45
C LEU A 98 -17.39 -13.27 7.05
N LEU A 99 -17.28 -11.94 6.90
CA LEU A 99 -16.02 -11.29 6.57
C LEU A 99 -15.08 -11.28 7.77
N ASN A 100 -13.89 -11.86 7.59
CA ASN A 100 -12.79 -11.68 8.53
C ASN A 100 -12.12 -10.30 8.38
N ASP A 101 -11.31 -9.92 9.34
CA ASP A 101 -10.66 -8.60 9.38
C ASP A 101 -9.72 -8.37 8.19
N THR A 102 -9.07 -9.42 7.66
CA THR A 102 -8.21 -9.33 6.45
C THR A 102 -9.01 -8.94 5.21
N LEU A 103 -10.15 -9.59 4.97
CA LEU A 103 -11.02 -9.27 3.84
C LEU A 103 -11.67 -7.89 3.99
N ARG A 104 -12.03 -7.49 5.22
CA ARG A 104 -12.50 -6.13 5.52
C ARG A 104 -11.43 -5.09 5.18
N THR A 105 -10.17 -5.33 5.57
CA THR A 105 -9.05 -4.43 5.25
C THR A 105 -8.88 -4.25 3.74
N GLN A 106 -9.01 -5.33 2.96
CA GLN A 106 -8.94 -5.25 1.49
C GLN A 106 -10.08 -4.37 0.91
N LEU A 107 -11.31 -4.54 1.39
CA LEU A 107 -12.46 -3.74 0.95
C LEU A 107 -12.31 -2.25 1.31
N TYR A 108 -11.85 -1.94 2.52
CA TYR A 108 -11.52 -0.57 2.88
C TYR A 108 -10.41 0.00 2.00
N GLY A 109 -9.42 -0.83 1.63
CA GLY A 109 -8.38 -0.44 0.66
C GLY A 109 -8.95 -0.05 -0.70
N LEU A 110 -9.87 -0.83 -1.25
CA LEU A 110 -10.54 -0.52 -2.52
C LEU A 110 -11.35 0.77 -2.44
N LYS A 111 -12.19 0.92 -1.41
CA LYS A 111 -12.98 2.15 -1.19
C LYS A 111 -12.09 3.38 -1.02
N ARG A 112 -10.99 3.26 -0.27
CA ARG A 112 -9.99 4.33 -0.12
C ARG A 112 -9.45 4.79 -1.47
N VAL A 113 -9.12 3.84 -2.37
CA VAL A 113 -8.60 4.20 -3.70
C VAL A 113 -9.65 4.93 -4.52
N VAL A 114 -10.92 4.46 -4.51
CA VAL A 114 -12.02 5.15 -5.21
C VAL A 114 -12.18 6.57 -4.70
N TYR A 115 -12.29 6.76 -3.39
CA TYR A 115 -12.46 8.09 -2.79
C TYR A 115 -11.24 9.00 -3.04
N SER A 116 -10.02 8.44 -3.03
CA SER A 116 -8.82 9.23 -3.34
C SER A 116 -8.77 9.69 -4.80
N ARG A 117 -9.17 8.83 -5.75
CA ARG A 117 -9.26 9.20 -7.18
C ARG A 117 -10.29 10.29 -7.43
N ASN A 118 -11.40 10.24 -6.70
CA ASN A 118 -12.47 11.25 -6.77
C ASN A 118 -12.20 12.48 -5.88
N GLN A 119 -10.97 12.63 -5.36
CA GLN A 119 -10.54 13.73 -4.49
C GLN A 119 -11.37 13.88 -3.20
N ASN A 120 -12.15 12.88 -2.84
CA ASN A 120 -12.88 12.83 -1.57
C ASN A 120 -11.95 12.32 -0.45
N TYR A 121 -10.95 13.15 -0.11
CA TYR A 121 -9.89 12.76 0.83
C TYR A 121 -10.41 12.50 2.24
N GLY A 122 -11.51 13.13 2.66
CA GLY A 122 -12.14 12.87 3.96
C GLY A 122 -12.64 11.43 4.07
N GLN A 123 -13.40 10.96 3.08
CA GLN A 123 -13.86 9.56 3.05
C GLN A 123 -12.70 8.58 2.86
N ALA A 124 -11.71 8.94 2.04
CA ALA A 124 -10.51 8.13 1.88
C ALA A 124 -9.75 7.95 3.20
N LEU A 125 -9.64 9.03 4.00
CA LEU A 125 -9.02 9.01 5.34
C LEU A 125 -9.76 8.08 6.29
N ASN A 126 -11.10 8.14 6.32
CA ASN A 126 -11.92 7.24 7.14
C ASN A 126 -11.70 5.76 6.79
N MET A 127 -11.57 5.44 5.49
CA MET A 127 -11.28 4.07 5.05
C MET A 127 -9.88 3.62 5.44
N ALA A 128 -8.90 4.52 5.34
CA ALA A 128 -7.53 4.24 5.75
C ALA A 128 -7.43 4.01 7.27
N ASP A 129 -8.15 4.80 8.07
CA ASP A 129 -8.20 4.65 9.52
C ASP A 129 -8.86 3.33 9.93
N SER A 130 -9.96 2.95 9.28
CA SER A 130 -10.60 1.65 9.47
C SER A 130 -9.65 0.47 9.19
N SER A 131 -8.85 0.56 8.13
CA SER A 131 -7.82 -0.44 7.81
C SER A 131 -6.73 -0.48 8.87
N ARG A 132 -6.26 0.69 9.33
CA ARG A 132 -5.24 0.85 10.38
C ARG A 132 -5.71 0.20 11.69
N TRP A 133 -6.94 0.46 12.09
CA TRP A 133 -7.53 -0.11 13.30
C TRP A 133 -7.58 -1.65 13.26
N LEU A 134 -8.06 -2.23 12.15
CA LEU A 134 -8.13 -3.68 11.98
C LEU A 134 -6.75 -4.35 12.03
N THR A 135 -5.77 -3.79 11.35
CA THR A 135 -4.41 -4.35 11.33
C THR A 135 -3.72 -4.24 12.71
N ARG A 136 -3.97 -3.16 13.44
CA ARG A 136 -3.51 -3.01 14.83
C ARG A 136 -4.13 -4.05 15.75
N LYS A 137 -5.45 -4.25 15.67
CA LYS A 137 -6.20 -5.26 16.43
C LYS A 137 -5.65 -6.67 16.20
N ASN A 138 -5.27 -6.99 14.97
CA ASN A 138 -4.73 -8.29 14.59
C ASN A 138 -3.25 -8.48 14.96
N LYS A 139 -2.60 -7.48 15.54
CA LYS A 139 -1.17 -7.49 15.93
C LYS A 139 -0.22 -7.78 14.75
N ASP A 140 -0.64 -7.52 13.52
CA ASP A 140 0.21 -7.61 12.34
C ASP A 140 0.99 -6.30 12.18
N THR A 141 2.20 -6.28 12.70
CA THR A 141 3.06 -5.08 12.76
C THR A 141 3.32 -4.49 11.37
N LEU A 142 3.61 -5.32 10.36
CA LEU A 142 3.92 -4.83 9.01
C LEU A 142 2.67 -4.31 8.28
N ALA A 143 1.54 -5.02 8.41
CA ALA A 143 0.27 -4.55 7.86
C ALA A 143 -0.20 -3.27 8.56
N TYR A 144 -0.07 -3.17 9.88
CA TYR A 144 -0.39 -1.96 10.64
C TYR A 144 0.47 -0.77 10.21
N PHE A 145 1.78 -0.97 10.03
CA PHE A 145 2.66 0.08 9.52
C PHE A 145 2.26 0.53 8.11
N SER A 146 2.01 -0.42 7.22
CA SER A 146 1.60 -0.12 5.84
C SER A 146 0.27 0.64 5.79
N ALA A 147 -0.71 0.24 6.60
CA ALA A 147 -1.99 0.93 6.73
C ALA A 147 -1.82 2.33 7.32
N SER A 148 -0.95 2.48 8.34
CA SER A 148 -0.65 3.76 8.98
C SER A 148 0.02 4.75 8.00
N ARG A 149 0.93 4.29 7.14
CA ARG A 149 1.51 5.16 6.08
C ARG A 149 0.45 5.68 5.13
N LEU A 150 -0.48 4.83 4.70
CA LEU A 150 -1.58 5.25 3.81
C LEU A 150 -2.51 6.25 4.50
N TYR A 151 -2.80 6.04 5.79
CA TYR A 151 -3.55 6.97 6.62
C TYR A 151 -2.83 8.32 6.73
N LEU A 152 -1.54 8.33 7.09
CA LEU A 152 -0.75 9.54 7.26
C LEU A 152 -0.66 10.36 5.97
N ASN A 153 -0.51 9.72 4.80
CA ASN A 153 -0.49 10.41 3.52
C ASN A 153 -1.81 11.15 3.21
N LEU A 154 -2.95 10.60 3.66
CA LEU A 154 -4.25 11.24 3.52
C LEU A 154 -4.47 12.29 4.61
N LEU A 155 -4.02 12.02 5.84
CA LEU A 155 -4.09 12.95 6.96
C LEU A 155 -3.41 14.28 6.62
N LYS A 156 -2.22 14.24 6.00
CA LYS A 156 -1.51 15.42 5.53
C LYS A 156 -2.35 16.28 4.58
N LYS A 157 -3.12 15.65 3.68
CA LYS A 157 -3.98 16.34 2.72
C LYS A 157 -5.24 16.96 3.37
N VAL A 158 -5.74 16.32 4.43
CA VAL A 158 -7.02 16.72 5.07
C VAL A 158 -6.80 17.66 6.25
N GLN A 159 -5.77 17.41 7.07
CA GLN A 159 -5.54 18.10 8.34
C GLN A 159 -4.21 18.87 8.39
N GLY A 160 -3.41 18.81 7.34
CA GLY A 160 -2.20 19.59 7.20
C GLY A 160 -0.95 18.99 7.86
N TYR A 161 0.10 19.82 7.88
CA TYR A 161 1.45 19.41 8.25
C TYR A 161 1.61 19.08 9.73
N ASP A 162 1.06 19.88 10.62
CA ASP A 162 1.28 19.73 12.07
C ASP A 162 0.68 18.42 12.59
N ARG A 163 -0.54 18.12 12.18
CA ARG A 163 -1.21 16.88 12.56
C ARG A 163 -0.52 15.66 12.00
N TYR A 164 -0.07 15.74 10.73
CA TYR A 164 0.73 14.70 10.11
C TYR A 164 2.02 14.42 10.89
N THR A 165 2.75 15.46 11.28
CA THR A 165 4.01 15.34 12.02
C THR A 165 3.78 14.71 13.39
N GLN A 166 2.77 15.17 14.12
CA GLN A 166 2.41 14.63 15.44
C GLN A 166 2.09 13.13 15.37
N GLU A 167 1.22 12.72 14.46
CA GLU A 167 0.83 11.31 14.28
C GLU A 167 2.01 10.43 13.78
N SER A 168 2.89 11.00 12.96
CA SER A 168 4.09 10.30 12.48
C SER A 168 5.09 10.03 13.60
N LEU A 169 5.32 11.01 14.47
CA LEU A 169 6.20 10.84 15.65
C LEU A 169 5.59 9.87 16.66
N GLN A 170 4.27 9.90 16.86
CA GLN A 170 3.59 8.92 17.71
C GLN A 170 3.75 7.50 17.14
N LEU A 171 3.59 7.33 15.83
CA LEU A 171 3.77 6.03 15.16
C LEU A 171 5.19 5.50 15.36
N MET A 172 6.22 6.34 15.27
CA MET A 172 7.60 5.94 15.57
C MET A 172 7.75 5.39 16.99
N GLY A 173 7.15 6.07 17.97
CA GLY A 173 7.16 5.60 19.37
C GLY A 173 6.47 4.25 19.55
N GLU A 174 5.36 4.00 18.83
CA GLU A 174 4.63 2.71 18.89
C GLU A 174 5.46 1.53 18.35
N PHE A 175 6.44 1.78 17.49
CA PHE A 175 7.32 0.76 16.92
C PHE A 175 8.69 0.66 17.58
N ALA A 176 8.98 1.43 18.63
CA ALA A 176 10.32 1.50 19.23
C ALA A 176 10.90 0.13 19.62
N ASP A 177 10.04 -0.78 20.11
CA ASP A 177 10.42 -2.14 20.53
C ASP A 177 10.23 -3.19 19.39
N SER A 178 9.91 -2.77 18.18
CA SER A 178 9.70 -3.68 17.06
C SER A 178 11.02 -4.24 16.53
N PRO A 179 11.12 -5.55 16.20
CA PRO A 179 12.30 -6.10 15.50
C PRO A 179 12.62 -5.38 14.18
N ASN A 180 11.60 -4.78 13.57
CA ASN A 180 11.73 -4.03 12.30
C ASN A 180 11.88 -2.52 12.53
N TYR A 181 12.18 -2.06 13.76
CA TYR A 181 12.21 -0.64 14.10
C TYR A 181 13.09 0.20 13.16
N GLN A 182 14.30 -0.27 12.84
CA GLN A 182 15.20 0.48 11.96
C GLN A 182 14.59 0.74 10.59
N TYR A 183 13.96 -0.28 9.98
CA TYR A 183 13.28 -0.15 8.70
C TYR A 183 12.07 0.80 8.77
N LEU A 184 11.26 0.65 9.81
CA LEU A 184 10.05 1.45 10.01
C LEU A 184 10.40 2.91 10.29
N ASN A 185 11.39 3.15 11.17
CA ASN A 185 11.90 4.47 11.53
C ASN A 185 12.48 5.21 10.30
N TYR A 186 13.25 4.51 9.49
CA TYR A 186 13.78 5.07 8.24
C TYR A 186 12.67 5.63 7.36
N HIS A 187 11.63 4.85 7.08
CA HIS A 187 10.53 5.29 6.22
C HIS A 187 9.70 6.44 6.80
N VAL A 188 9.52 6.48 8.11
CA VAL A 188 8.81 7.61 8.75
C VAL A 188 9.67 8.86 8.66
N LEU A 189 10.96 8.79 8.98
CA LEU A 189 11.89 9.93 8.89
C LEU A 189 12.02 10.46 7.46
N GLU A 190 12.06 9.60 6.46
CA GLU A 190 12.11 9.99 5.05
C GLU A 190 10.85 10.77 4.63
N ASN A 191 9.68 10.31 5.08
CA ASN A 191 8.42 11.02 4.85
C ASN A 191 8.35 12.35 5.62
N LEU A 192 8.82 12.40 6.86
CA LEU A 192 8.89 13.64 7.66
C LEU A 192 9.85 14.65 7.01
N LEU A 193 11.01 14.20 6.52
CA LEU A 193 11.94 15.02 5.76
C LEU A 193 11.27 15.63 4.52
N THR A 194 10.66 14.79 3.68
CA THR A 194 9.97 15.25 2.48
C THR A 194 8.90 16.28 2.82
N THR A 195 8.13 16.03 3.88
CA THR A 195 7.04 16.91 4.30
C THR A 195 7.57 18.23 4.86
N SER A 196 8.66 18.23 5.63
CA SER A 196 9.29 19.47 6.13
C SER A 196 9.87 20.33 5.00
N LEU A 197 10.46 19.69 3.97
CA LEU A 197 10.93 20.38 2.77
C LEU A 197 9.78 21.03 1.98
N GLU A 198 8.65 20.32 1.81
CA GLU A 198 7.46 20.87 1.17
C GLU A 198 6.87 22.06 1.94
N ALA A 199 6.88 21.99 3.28
CA ALA A 199 6.46 23.06 4.17
C ALA A 199 7.48 24.22 4.26
N LYS A 200 8.65 24.09 3.63
CA LYS A 200 9.79 25.03 3.71
C LYS A 200 10.33 25.21 5.13
N ASP A 201 10.11 24.23 6.00
CA ASP A 201 10.71 24.17 7.33
C ASP A 201 12.10 23.53 7.23
N PHE A 202 13.07 24.31 6.77
CA PHE A 202 14.43 23.84 6.49
C PHE A 202 15.21 23.52 7.76
N GLN A 203 14.89 24.12 8.90
CA GLN A 203 15.51 23.80 10.19
C GLN A 203 15.15 22.36 10.60
N THR A 204 13.86 22.03 10.59
CA THR A 204 13.39 20.67 10.88
C THR A 204 13.88 19.67 9.83
N SER A 205 13.95 20.06 8.56
CA SER A 205 14.52 19.22 7.49
C SER A 205 15.96 18.81 7.79
N LEU A 206 16.81 19.74 8.25
CA LEU A 206 18.20 19.45 8.65
C LEU A 206 18.27 18.48 9.83
N LEU A 207 17.34 18.55 10.77
CA LEU A 207 17.24 17.62 11.89
C LEU A 207 16.96 16.18 11.41
N TYR A 208 15.96 16.00 10.54
CA TYR A 208 15.65 14.69 9.98
C TYR A 208 16.78 14.15 9.09
N LEU A 209 17.45 15.00 8.32
CA LEU A 209 18.62 14.63 7.54
C LEU A 209 19.78 14.13 8.40
N ARG A 210 19.99 14.73 9.59
CA ARG A 210 20.98 14.24 10.55
C ARG A 210 20.65 12.84 11.05
N GLN A 211 19.39 12.62 11.43
CA GLN A 211 18.91 11.32 11.93
C GLN A 211 18.99 10.23 10.84
N LEU A 212 18.58 10.54 9.63
CA LEU A 212 18.67 9.63 8.49
C LEU A 212 20.13 9.27 8.17
N SER A 213 21.05 10.24 8.20
CA SER A 213 22.47 9.99 7.90
C SER A 213 23.19 9.18 8.97
N ALA A 214 22.67 9.12 10.18
CA ALA A 214 23.20 8.26 11.24
C ALA A 214 22.83 6.78 11.05
N GLN A 215 21.86 6.47 10.20
CA GLN A 215 21.46 5.11 9.88
C GLN A 215 22.38 4.54 8.78
N ARG A 216 22.60 3.21 8.81
CA ARG A 216 23.40 2.55 7.76
C ARG A 216 22.59 2.47 6.46
N HIS A 217 22.95 3.30 5.48
CA HIS A 217 22.34 3.33 4.16
C HIS A 217 23.22 2.74 3.07
N SER A 218 22.62 2.35 1.97
CA SER A 218 23.37 2.04 0.75
C SER A 218 24.10 3.31 0.25
N ARG A 219 25.28 3.14 -0.34
CA ARG A 219 26.11 4.25 -0.86
C ARG A 219 25.35 5.17 -1.83
N HIS A 220 24.34 4.66 -2.52
CA HIS A 220 23.55 5.43 -3.49
C HIS A 220 22.61 6.48 -2.88
N VAL A 221 22.27 6.36 -1.61
CA VAL A 221 21.34 7.30 -0.93
C VAL A 221 22.08 8.50 -0.33
N ILE A 222 23.36 8.32 0.01
CA ILE A 222 24.20 9.35 0.66
C ILE A 222 24.33 10.63 -0.19
N PRO A 223 24.63 10.58 -1.51
CA PRO A 223 24.70 11.77 -2.35
C PRO A 223 23.40 12.58 -2.36
N HIS A 224 22.27 11.90 -2.38
CA HIS A 224 20.95 12.56 -2.35
C HIS A 224 20.73 13.33 -1.03
N TYR A 225 21.13 12.77 0.11
CA TYR A 225 21.00 13.47 1.40
C TYR A 225 21.95 14.66 1.50
N PHE A 226 23.14 14.58 0.94
CA PHE A 226 24.05 15.74 0.85
C PHE A 226 23.45 16.84 -0.02
N LEU A 227 22.83 16.50 -1.15
CA LEU A 227 22.12 17.46 -2.01
C LEU A 227 20.98 18.16 -1.26
N LEU A 228 20.16 17.41 -0.51
CA LEU A 228 19.05 17.97 0.28
C LEU A 228 19.57 18.87 1.41
N ARG A 229 20.70 18.53 2.06
CA ARG A 229 21.35 19.39 3.04
C ARG A 229 21.82 20.70 2.41
N GLY A 230 22.48 20.61 1.27
CA GLY A 230 22.92 21.80 0.53
C GLY A 230 21.76 22.74 0.25
N LYS A 231 20.66 22.23 -0.30
CA LYS A 231 19.44 23.01 -0.56
C LYS A 231 18.82 23.62 0.71
N SER A 232 18.80 22.88 1.82
CA SER A 232 18.26 23.38 3.08
C SER A 232 19.11 24.53 3.66
N TYR A 233 20.45 24.40 3.62
CA TYR A 233 21.35 25.48 4.06
C TYR A 233 21.29 26.71 3.15
N GLU A 234 21.16 26.51 1.84
CA GLU A 234 20.98 27.59 0.87
C GLU A 234 19.70 28.40 1.17
N ALA A 235 18.59 27.71 1.39
CA ALA A 235 17.32 28.33 1.76
C ALA A 235 17.36 29.08 3.10
N LEU A 236 18.29 28.71 3.99
CA LEU A 236 18.55 29.39 5.26
C LEU A 236 19.63 30.49 5.14
N ASN A 237 20.07 30.83 3.92
CA ASN A 237 21.13 31.79 3.62
C ASN A 237 22.50 31.43 4.26
N GLN A 238 22.74 30.14 4.53
CA GLN A 238 24.02 29.64 5.06
C GLN A 238 24.91 29.12 3.92
N THR A 239 25.43 30.05 3.13
CA THR A 239 26.09 29.79 1.83
C THR A 239 27.31 28.86 1.94
N ASP A 240 28.13 29.01 2.98
CA ASP A 240 29.32 28.16 3.15
C ASP A 240 28.95 26.71 3.43
N SER A 241 27.96 26.49 4.30
CA SER A 241 27.42 25.17 4.57
C SER A 241 26.77 24.55 3.32
N ALA A 242 26.01 25.33 2.57
CA ALA A 242 25.40 24.89 1.33
C ALA A 242 26.46 24.41 0.32
N LYS A 243 27.49 25.24 0.09
CA LYS A 243 28.62 24.92 -0.81
C LYS A 243 29.34 23.65 -0.39
N TYR A 244 29.62 23.48 0.90
CA TYR A 244 30.25 22.28 1.44
C TYR A 244 29.44 21.02 1.11
N TYR A 245 28.13 21.02 1.38
CA TYR A 245 27.28 19.84 1.14
C TYR A 245 27.04 19.57 -0.34
N TYR A 246 27.00 20.56 -1.20
CA TYR A 246 26.96 20.36 -2.66
C TYR A 246 28.25 19.70 -3.18
N GLN A 247 29.40 20.08 -2.64
CA GLN A 247 30.69 19.44 -2.98
C GLN A 247 30.70 17.97 -2.52
N GLN A 248 30.20 17.67 -1.30
CA GLN A 248 30.08 16.30 -0.82
C GLN A 248 29.14 15.45 -1.70
N ALA A 249 28.02 16.02 -2.17
CA ALA A 249 27.11 15.33 -3.08
C ALA A 249 27.79 14.96 -4.40
N ALA A 250 28.56 15.89 -4.97
CA ALA A 250 29.27 15.68 -6.24
C ALA A 250 30.36 14.59 -6.11
N THR A 251 31.14 14.63 -5.04
CA THR A 251 32.23 13.66 -4.81
C THR A 251 31.75 12.27 -4.42
N SER A 252 30.56 12.15 -3.83
CA SER A 252 29.98 10.86 -3.43
C SER A 252 29.23 10.15 -4.57
N SER A 253 29.03 10.83 -5.69
CA SER A 253 28.34 10.29 -6.89
C SER A 253 29.32 9.64 -7.89
N SER A 254 30.62 9.80 -7.67
CA SER A 254 31.72 9.16 -8.43
C SER A 254 32.18 7.89 -7.75
#